data_4a5f7b4023ac7cd8c633e3a94db1580f
#
_entry.id   4a5f7b4023ac7cd8c633e3a94db1580f
#
_cell.length_a   1.000
_cell.length_b   1.000
_cell.length_c   1.000
_cell.angle_alpha   90.00
_cell.angle_beta   90.00
_cell.angle_gamma   90.00
#
_symmetry.space_group_name_H-M   'P 1'
#
loop_
_entity.id
_entity.type
_entity.pdbx_description
1 polymer ?
#
loop_
_entity_poly.entity_id
_entity_poly.type
_entity_poly.pdbx_seq_one_letter_code
_entity_poly.pdbx_strand_id
1 'polypeptide(L)'
;MNRRNISAFNQQATGKADTLYMDNKEFERALAQVVLGQPTAFKSDSAMVLLESQFKFQSEKHKQANLAWLEQNKKLKGIKTLPSGLQYRVLTEGTGPVATDSSEVEVHYEGSLLDGTEFDSSNTRQQPDTFRQNKIIKGWREALTMMPEGAGWNLSIPSYLGYGERGSGQQIPGNSTLIFKVECLKVKNNPAKK
;
A
#
# COMPACT_ATOMS: atom_id res chain seq x y z
N MET A 1 -15.95 -21.93 16.30
CA MET A 1 -16.59 -21.09 17.34
C MET A 1 -17.76 -20.34 16.73
N ASN A 2 -18.95 -20.45 17.30
CA ASN A 2 -20.17 -19.87 16.72
C ASN A 2 -20.22 -18.37 17.03
N ARG A 3 -20.80 -17.52 16.13
CA ARG A 3 -21.00 -16.07 16.33
C ARG A 3 -21.52 -15.68 17.72
N ARG A 4 -22.36 -16.53 18.31
CA ARG A 4 -22.91 -16.33 19.69
C ARG A 4 -21.83 -16.32 20.78
N ASN A 5 -20.76 -17.12 20.63
CA ASN A 5 -19.70 -17.19 21.64
C ASN A 5 -18.74 -15.99 21.56
N ILE A 6 -18.56 -15.42 20.35
CA ILE A 6 -17.77 -14.21 20.15
C ILE A 6 -18.51 -12.99 20.69
N SER A 7 -19.84 -12.92 20.47
CA SER A 7 -20.69 -11.83 20.98
C SER A 7 -20.74 -11.81 22.51
N ALA A 8 -20.91 -13.00 23.15
CA ALA A 8 -20.88 -13.11 24.60
C ALA A 8 -19.55 -12.73 25.22
N PHE A 9 -18.42 -13.07 24.56
CA PHE A 9 -17.09 -12.70 24.99
C PHE A 9 -16.87 -11.19 24.90
N ASN A 10 -17.25 -10.57 23.77
CA ASN A 10 -17.12 -9.13 23.57
C ASN A 10 -17.99 -8.34 24.58
N GLN A 11 -19.17 -8.82 24.89
CA GLN A 11 -20.05 -8.21 25.90
C GLN A 11 -19.42 -8.25 27.29
N GLN A 12 -18.74 -9.35 27.64
CA GLN A 12 -18.08 -9.53 28.93
C GLN A 12 -16.77 -8.71 29.02
N ALA A 13 -16.03 -8.56 27.92
CA ALA A 13 -14.75 -7.84 27.87
C ALA A 13 -14.89 -6.31 27.65
N THR A 14 -15.91 -5.88 26.91
CA THR A 14 -16.04 -4.47 26.47
C THR A 14 -17.38 -3.82 26.82
N GLY A 15 -18.33 -4.55 27.36
CA GLY A 15 -19.70 -4.09 27.60
C GLY A 15 -20.54 -3.86 26.32
N LYS A 16 -20.03 -4.21 25.15
CA LYS A 16 -20.70 -4.03 23.83
C LYS A 16 -20.72 -5.34 23.05
N ALA A 17 -21.90 -5.85 22.78
CA ALA A 17 -22.11 -7.16 22.14
C ALA A 17 -21.66 -7.25 20.67
N ASP A 18 -21.60 -6.14 19.95
CA ASP A 18 -21.40 -6.10 18.49
C ASP A 18 -20.02 -5.61 18.00
N THR A 19 -19.11 -5.32 18.92
CA THR A 19 -17.76 -4.90 18.54
C THR A 19 -16.77 -6.03 18.75
N LEU A 20 -16.21 -6.57 17.66
CA LEU A 20 -15.01 -7.42 17.63
C LEU A 20 -13.75 -6.61 18.05
N TYR A 21 -13.89 -5.76 19.07
CA TYR A 21 -12.83 -4.86 19.48
C TYR A 21 -12.26 -5.32 20.82
N MET A 22 -11.10 -5.92 20.75
CA MET A 22 -10.23 -6.04 21.90
C MET A 22 -9.30 -4.82 21.89
N ASP A 23 -9.18 -4.10 23.01
CA ASP A 23 -8.18 -3.05 23.15
C ASP A 23 -6.80 -3.66 22.85
N ASN A 24 -5.96 -2.95 22.10
CA ASN A 24 -4.62 -3.43 21.72
C ASN A 24 -3.83 -3.90 22.95
N LYS A 25 -3.97 -3.26 24.09
CA LYS A 25 -3.31 -3.66 25.35
C LYS A 25 -3.83 -4.99 25.90
N GLU A 26 -5.11 -5.24 25.83
CA GLU A 26 -5.69 -6.54 26.25
C GLU A 26 -5.29 -7.66 25.31
N PHE A 27 -5.21 -7.37 24.01
CA PHE A 27 -4.72 -8.28 22.99
C PHE A 27 -3.23 -8.62 23.21
N GLU A 28 -2.37 -7.63 23.37
CA GLU A 28 -0.94 -7.80 23.67
C GLU A 28 -0.72 -8.61 24.93
N ARG A 29 -1.51 -8.34 25.98
CA ARG A 29 -1.46 -9.07 27.24
C ARG A 29 -1.88 -10.54 27.07
N ALA A 30 -2.97 -10.81 26.35
CA ALA A 30 -3.43 -12.16 26.07
C ALA A 30 -2.41 -12.94 25.21
N LEU A 31 -1.82 -12.29 24.20
CA LEU A 31 -0.78 -12.86 23.36
C LEU A 31 0.48 -13.17 24.18
N ALA A 32 0.94 -12.24 25.01
CA ALA A 32 2.10 -12.45 25.88
C ALA A 32 1.86 -13.64 26.84
N GLN A 33 0.67 -13.80 27.40
CA GLN A 33 0.33 -14.93 28.25
C GLN A 33 0.40 -16.27 27.50
N VAL A 34 -0.11 -16.32 26.24
CA VAL A 34 -0.04 -17.52 25.40
C VAL A 34 1.43 -17.89 25.08
N VAL A 35 2.24 -16.89 24.67
CA VAL A 35 3.66 -17.08 24.34
C VAL A 35 4.47 -17.53 25.55
N LEU A 36 4.15 -17.03 26.74
CA LEU A 36 4.86 -17.36 27.98
C LEU A 36 4.33 -18.65 28.66
N GLY A 37 3.38 -19.36 28.04
CA GLY A 37 2.80 -20.57 28.60
C GLY A 37 2.04 -20.35 29.92
N GLN A 38 1.61 -19.12 30.21
CA GLN A 38 0.86 -18.79 31.42
C GLN A 38 -0.60 -19.20 31.30
N PRO A 39 -1.30 -19.50 32.40
CA PRO A 39 -2.72 -19.79 32.37
C PRO A 39 -3.48 -18.60 31.74
N THR A 40 -4.12 -18.84 30.63
CA THR A 40 -4.97 -17.85 29.97
C THR A 40 -6.41 -18.27 30.08
N ALA A 41 -7.33 -17.31 30.09
CA ALA A 41 -8.77 -17.57 29.98
C ALA A 41 -9.13 -18.19 28.61
N PHE A 42 -8.15 -18.33 27.71
CA PHE A 42 -8.32 -18.80 26.34
C PHE A 42 -7.66 -20.17 26.12
N LYS A 43 -8.39 -21.08 25.48
CA LYS A 43 -7.78 -22.27 24.85
C LYS A 43 -6.96 -21.81 23.63
N SER A 44 -5.85 -22.49 23.31
CA SER A 44 -4.96 -22.13 22.19
C SER A 44 -5.70 -21.91 20.86
N ASP A 45 -6.68 -22.75 20.55
CA ASP A 45 -7.49 -22.63 19.32
C ASP A 45 -8.35 -21.34 19.29
N SER A 46 -8.83 -20.90 20.47
CA SER A 46 -9.59 -19.65 20.59
C SER A 46 -8.69 -18.43 20.42
N ALA A 47 -7.44 -18.50 20.87
CA ALA A 47 -6.48 -17.42 20.70
C ALA A 47 -6.08 -17.22 19.21
N MET A 48 -5.89 -18.31 18.45
CA MET A 48 -5.61 -18.24 17.02
C MET A 48 -6.77 -17.62 16.23
N VAL A 49 -8.00 -18.01 16.50
CA VAL A 49 -9.19 -17.43 15.86
C VAL A 49 -9.32 -15.93 16.16
N LEU A 50 -9.01 -15.52 17.39
CA LEU A 50 -9.02 -14.09 17.76
C LEU A 50 -7.91 -13.33 17.05
N LEU A 51 -6.70 -13.88 16.96
CA LEU A 51 -5.58 -13.32 16.19
C LEU A 51 -5.98 -13.08 14.74
N GLU A 52 -6.47 -14.11 14.07
CA GLU A 52 -6.89 -14.02 12.66
C GLU A 52 -8.00 -12.96 12.47
N SER A 53 -8.96 -12.91 13.39
CA SER A 53 -10.04 -11.92 13.33
C SER A 53 -9.52 -10.49 13.51
N GLN A 54 -8.56 -10.28 14.42
CA GLN A 54 -7.92 -8.98 14.63
C GLN A 54 -7.07 -8.56 13.42
N PHE A 55 -6.27 -9.46 12.87
CA PHE A 55 -5.52 -9.17 11.65
C PHE A 55 -6.44 -8.78 10.50
N LYS A 56 -7.53 -9.52 10.31
CA LYS A 56 -8.53 -9.22 9.28
C LYS A 56 -9.20 -7.87 9.51
N PHE A 57 -9.55 -7.55 10.76
CA PHE A 57 -10.14 -6.26 11.12
C PHE A 57 -9.17 -5.10 10.86
N GLN A 58 -7.93 -5.22 11.30
CA GLN A 58 -6.90 -4.19 11.09
C GLN A 58 -6.60 -4.01 9.60
N SER A 59 -6.50 -5.10 8.84
CA SER A 59 -6.30 -5.06 7.39
C SER A 59 -7.47 -4.35 6.69
N GLU A 60 -8.71 -4.65 7.06
CA GLU A 60 -9.88 -3.99 6.46
C GLU A 60 -9.94 -2.51 6.86
N LYS A 61 -9.68 -2.16 8.11
CA LYS A 61 -9.60 -0.77 8.55
C LYS A 61 -8.53 0.00 7.79
N HIS A 62 -7.35 -0.59 7.60
CA HIS A 62 -6.27 0.00 6.81
C HIS A 62 -6.69 0.21 5.35
N LYS A 63 -7.31 -0.80 4.73
CA LYS A 63 -7.89 -0.72 3.37
C LYS A 63 -8.87 0.44 3.23
N GLN A 64 -9.83 0.54 4.15
CA GLN A 64 -10.84 1.60 4.11
C GLN A 64 -10.22 2.99 4.28
N ALA A 65 -9.23 3.14 5.16
CA ALA A 65 -8.51 4.40 5.33
C ALA A 65 -7.77 4.81 4.06
N ASN A 66 -7.11 3.87 3.37
CA ASN A 66 -6.41 4.11 2.12
C ASN A 66 -7.37 4.49 0.98
N LEU A 67 -8.50 3.81 0.86
CA LEU A 67 -9.54 4.16 -0.12
C LEU A 67 -10.14 5.54 0.16
N ALA A 68 -10.46 5.85 1.42
CA ALA A 68 -10.99 7.14 1.81
C ALA A 68 -10.01 8.28 1.50
N TRP A 69 -8.71 8.05 1.71
CA TRP A 69 -7.68 9.02 1.35
C TRP A 69 -7.65 9.28 -0.17
N LEU A 70 -7.70 8.24 -1.00
CA LEU A 70 -7.76 8.38 -2.47
C LEU A 70 -8.98 9.16 -2.92
N GLU A 71 -10.15 8.92 -2.30
CA GLU A 71 -11.38 9.67 -2.58
C GLU A 71 -11.29 11.16 -2.23
N GLN A 72 -10.50 11.51 -1.22
CA GLN A 72 -10.22 12.91 -0.88
C GLN A 72 -9.16 13.50 -1.79
N ASN A 73 -8.08 12.76 -2.07
CA ASN A 73 -6.97 13.22 -2.88
C ASN A 73 -7.40 13.61 -4.30
N LYS A 74 -8.29 12.83 -4.92
CA LYS A 74 -8.80 13.14 -6.27
C LYS A 74 -9.54 14.48 -6.39
N LYS A 75 -10.00 15.07 -5.27
CA LYS A 75 -10.68 16.36 -5.23
C LYS A 75 -9.71 17.53 -5.15
N LEU A 76 -8.43 17.27 -4.90
CA LEU A 76 -7.43 18.31 -4.76
C LEU A 76 -7.09 18.91 -6.12
N LYS A 77 -6.85 20.22 -6.13
CA LYS A 77 -6.46 20.96 -7.35
C LYS A 77 -5.19 20.38 -7.96
N GLY A 78 -5.22 20.08 -9.25
CA GLY A 78 -4.09 19.58 -10.02
C GLY A 78 -3.91 18.06 -9.97
N ILE A 79 -4.73 17.33 -9.21
CA ILE A 79 -4.77 15.87 -9.28
C ILE A 79 -5.62 15.44 -10.48
N LYS A 80 -5.06 14.56 -11.30
CA LYS A 80 -5.74 13.84 -12.38
C LYS A 80 -5.93 12.39 -11.98
N THR A 81 -7.09 11.83 -12.28
CA THR A 81 -7.43 10.43 -11.98
C THR A 81 -7.71 9.68 -13.27
N LEU A 82 -7.03 8.57 -13.48
CA LEU A 82 -7.25 7.69 -14.63
C LEU A 82 -8.40 6.71 -14.39
N PRO A 83 -8.98 6.11 -15.44
CA PRO A 83 -10.01 5.08 -15.29
C PRO A 83 -9.58 3.87 -14.47
N SER A 84 -8.28 3.56 -14.44
CA SER A 84 -7.67 2.54 -13.59
C SER A 84 -7.72 2.86 -12.09
N GLY A 85 -7.97 4.11 -11.72
CA GLY A 85 -7.89 4.62 -10.36
C GLY A 85 -6.52 5.19 -9.98
N LEU A 86 -5.51 5.10 -10.85
CA LEU A 86 -4.24 5.80 -10.66
C LEU A 86 -4.49 7.31 -10.60
N GLN A 87 -3.91 7.97 -9.61
CA GLN A 87 -3.96 9.42 -9.49
C GLN A 87 -2.56 10.00 -9.64
N TYR A 88 -2.47 11.14 -10.31
CA TYR A 88 -1.19 11.81 -10.48
C TYR A 88 -1.31 13.32 -10.53
N ARG A 89 -0.22 13.98 -10.17
CA ARG A 89 -0.04 15.44 -10.32
C ARG A 89 1.26 15.67 -11.07
N VAL A 90 1.18 16.46 -12.13
CA VAL A 90 2.36 16.95 -12.85
C VAL A 90 3.02 18.04 -12.00
N LEU A 91 4.30 17.87 -11.69
CA LEU A 91 5.14 18.86 -10.99
C LEU A 91 5.99 19.62 -12.01
N THR A 92 6.55 18.87 -12.96
CA THR A 92 7.40 19.39 -14.05
C THR A 92 6.94 18.75 -15.35
N GLU A 93 6.72 19.56 -16.36
CA GLU A 93 6.42 19.10 -17.71
C GLU A 93 7.70 18.57 -18.38
N GLY A 94 7.59 17.45 -19.06
CA GLY A 94 8.66 16.90 -19.90
C GLY A 94 8.36 17.16 -21.37
N THR A 95 9.40 17.19 -22.20
CA THR A 95 9.29 17.41 -23.65
C THR A 95 9.92 16.31 -24.49
N GLY A 96 10.53 15.31 -23.81
CA GLY A 96 11.18 14.19 -24.48
C GLY A 96 10.22 13.07 -24.88
N PRO A 97 10.75 11.96 -25.36
CA PRO A 97 9.95 10.81 -25.76
C PRO A 97 9.21 10.18 -24.57
N VAL A 98 8.14 9.49 -24.85
CA VAL A 98 7.36 8.70 -23.89
C VAL A 98 7.72 7.22 -24.03
N ALA A 99 7.72 6.49 -22.92
CA ALA A 99 8.05 5.08 -22.91
C ALA A 99 6.95 4.21 -23.55
N THR A 100 7.38 3.14 -24.19
CA THR A 100 6.53 2.05 -24.70
C THR A 100 6.65 0.82 -23.77
N ASP A 101 5.83 -0.19 -23.95
CA ASP A 101 5.85 -1.41 -23.11
C ASP A 101 7.20 -2.17 -23.13
N SER A 102 8.04 -1.95 -24.16
CA SER A 102 9.36 -2.57 -24.29
C SER A 102 10.52 -1.66 -23.86
N SER A 103 10.21 -0.44 -23.43
CA SER A 103 11.22 0.56 -23.07
C SER A 103 11.92 0.26 -21.76
N GLU A 104 13.14 0.74 -21.66
CA GLU A 104 13.84 0.95 -20.39
C GLU A 104 13.75 2.44 -20.03
N VAL A 105 13.41 2.71 -18.76
CA VAL A 105 13.26 4.08 -18.26
C VAL A 105 14.20 4.28 -17.09
N GLU A 106 15.00 5.33 -17.16
CA GLU A 106 15.87 5.77 -16.08
C GLU A 106 15.16 6.87 -15.30
N VAL A 107 15.03 6.68 -13.98
CA VAL A 107 14.26 7.57 -13.12
C VAL A 107 14.97 7.85 -11.79
N HIS A 108 14.74 9.03 -11.25
CA HIS A 108 14.81 9.26 -9.82
C HIS A 108 13.41 9.12 -9.20
N TYR A 109 13.36 8.54 -8.00
CA TYR A 109 12.10 8.42 -7.28
C TYR A 109 12.27 8.36 -5.77
N GLU A 110 11.18 8.70 -5.09
CA GLU A 110 10.98 8.51 -3.65
C GLU A 110 9.63 7.85 -3.46
N GLY A 111 9.59 6.71 -2.77
CA GLY A 111 8.39 5.95 -2.48
C GLY A 111 8.06 5.97 -0.98
N SER A 112 6.84 6.37 -0.63
CA SER A 112 6.36 6.44 0.74
C SER A 112 4.94 5.92 0.90
N LEU A 113 4.60 5.55 2.14
CA LEU A 113 3.23 5.27 2.56
C LEU A 113 2.48 6.58 2.86
N LEU A 114 1.17 6.48 3.16
CA LEU A 114 0.34 7.65 3.49
C LEU A 114 0.74 8.34 4.80
N ASP A 115 1.38 7.65 5.71
CA ASP A 115 1.92 8.18 6.96
C ASP A 115 3.28 8.87 6.80
N GLY A 116 3.83 8.87 5.57
CA GLY A 116 5.13 9.46 5.25
C GLY A 116 6.31 8.51 5.45
N THR A 117 6.09 7.27 5.87
CA THR A 117 7.15 6.26 5.98
C THR A 117 7.73 5.98 4.59
N GLU A 118 8.98 6.35 4.37
CA GLU A 118 9.73 6.03 3.15
C GLU A 118 10.10 4.54 3.15
N PHE A 119 9.78 3.83 2.08
CA PHE A 119 10.12 2.43 1.92
C PHE A 119 11.16 2.18 0.82
N ASP A 120 11.34 3.11 -0.10
CA ASP A 120 12.35 3.02 -1.14
C ASP A 120 12.64 4.40 -1.76
N SER A 121 13.92 4.67 -2.09
CA SER A 121 14.34 5.93 -2.69
C SER A 121 15.65 5.77 -3.45
N SER A 122 15.65 6.18 -4.71
CA SER A 122 16.88 6.27 -5.52
C SER A 122 17.75 7.46 -5.09
N ASN A 123 17.14 8.52 -4.53
CA ASN A 123 17.86 9.69 -4.05
C ASN A 123 18.75 9.33 -2.84
N THR A 124 18.27 8.49 -1.94
CA THR A 124 19.06 7.98 -0.81
C THR A 124 20.27 7.18 -1.29
N ARG A 125 20.15 6.47 -2.41
CA ARG A 125 21.25 5.73 -3.05
C ARG A 125 22.16 6.60 -3.92
N GLN A 126 21.78 7.87 -4.15
CA GLN A 126 22.50 8.83 -5.01
C GLN A 126 22.73 8.33 -6.44
N GLN A 127 21.89 7.44 -6.93
CA GLN A 127 21.94 6.89 -8.28
C GLN A 127 20.53 6.69 -8.82
N PRO A 128 20.26 7.07 -10.09
CA PRO A 128 19.00 6.75 -10.72
C PRO A 128 18.89 5.25 -10.98
N ASP A 129 17.68 4.75 -10.94
CA ASP A 129 17.40 3.37 -11.28
C ASP A 129 16.86 3.24 -12.70
N THR A 130 17.22 2.13 -13.36
CA THR A 130 16.71 1.79 -14.69
C THR A 130 15.73 0.64 -14.59
N PHE A 131 14.50 0.88 -15.01
CA PHE A 131 13.43 -0.10 -14.99
C PHE A 131 12.99 -0.50 -16.39
N ARG A 132 12.67 -1.80 -16.54
CA ARG A 132 11.93 -2.31 -17.68
C ARG A 132 10.46 -2.27 -17.40
N GLN A 133 9.67 -1.75 -18.32
CA GLN A 133 8.22 -1.56 -18.16
C GLN A 133 7.47 -2.84 -17.75
N ASN A 134 7.91 -4.01 -18.19
CA ASN A 134 7.28 -5.29 -17.89
C ASN A 134 7.66 -5.89 -16.51
N LYS A 135 8.55 -5.25 -15.74
CA LYS A 135 9.03 -5.74 -14.44
C LYS A 135 8.67 -4.84 -13.26
N ILE A 136 7.82 -3.85 -13.46
CA ILE A 136 7.39 -2.89 -12.46
C ILE A 136 5.91 -3.06 -12.12
N ILE A 137 5.48 -2.47 -11.01
CA ILE A 137 4.07 -2.48 -10.61
C ILE A 137 3.18 -1.79 -11.65
N LYS A 138 1.93 -2.22 -11.75
CA LYS A 138 0.98 -1.76 -12.79
C LYS A 138 0.83 -0.24 -12.82
N GLY A 139 0.73 0.39 -11.66
CA GLY A 139 0.58 1.84 -11.57
C GLY A 139 1.78 2.61 -12.12
N TRP A 140 2.99 2.12 -11.91
CA TRP A 140 4.18 2.69 -12.53
C TRP A 140 4.20 2.53 -14.04
N ARG A 141 3.88 1.31 -14.51
CA ARG A 141 3.83 1.04 -15.96
C ARG A 141 2.84 1.97 -16.65
N GLU A 142 1.66 2.14 -16.10
CA GLU A 142 0.66 3.05 -16.63
C GLU A 142 1.14 4.51 -16.62
N ALA A 143 1.72 4.99 -15.51
CA ALA A 143 2.22 6.35 -15.40
C ALA A 143 3.35 6.62 -16.41
N LEU A 144 4.37 5.76 -16.46
CA LEU A 144 5.55 5.97 -17.30
C LEU A 144 5.24 5.91 -18.81
N THR A 145 4.19 5.21 -19.23
CA THR A 145 3.73 5.24 -20.64
C THR A 145 3.02 6.54 -21.03
N MET A 146 2.78 7.44 -20.08
CA MET A 146 2.21 8.76 -20.32
C MET A 146 3.17 9.90 -19.95
N MET A 147 4.23 9.58 -19.20
CA MET A 147 5.18 10.54 -18.65
C MET A 147 6.31 10.78 -19.63
N PRO A 148 6.46 12.01 -20.19
CA PRO A 148 7.56 12.33 -21.10
C PRO A 148 8.90 12.35 -20.36
N GLU A 149 9.98 12.07 -21.07
CA GLU A 149 11.34 12.32 -20.59
C GLU A 149 11.50 13.79 -20.18
N GLY A 150 12.11 14.03 -19.02
CA GLY A 150 12.26 15.32 -18.35
C GLY A 150 11.08 15.70 -17.46
N ALA A 151 10.01 14.90 -17.41
CA ALA A 151 8.88 15.16 -16.54
C ALA A 151 9.12 14.75 -15.08
N GLY A 152 8.48 15.44 -14.16
CA GLY A 152 8.41 15.10 -12.74
C GLY A 152 6.95 15.00 -12.29
N TRP A 153 6.54 13.86 -11.74
CA TRP A 153 5.17 13.62 -11.30
C TRP A 153 5.10 13.10 -9.87
N ASN A 154 4.04 13.47 -9.16
CA ASN A 154 3.61 12.75 -7.96
C ASN A 154 2.52 11.74 -8.35
N LEU A 155 2.73 10.48 -8.00
CA LEU A 155 1.81 9.38 -8.25
C LEU A 155 1.18 8.95 -6.92
N SER A 156 -0.13 8.70 -6.92
CA SER A 156 -0.84 8.04 -5.82
C SER A 156 -1.43 6.76 -6.40
N ILE A 157 -0.83 5.63 -6.03
CA ILE A 157 -1.09 4.33 -6.64
C ILE A 157 -1.95 3.50 -5.67
N PRO A 158 -3.20 3.19 -6.03
CA PRO A 158 -4.04 2.27 -5.24
C PRO A 158 -3.36 0.91 -5.10
N SER A 159 -3.60 0.22 -3.99
CA SER A 159 -2.97 -1.07 -3.69
C SER A 159 -3.09 -2.11 -4.81
N TYR A 160 -4.22 -2.19 -5.50
CA TYR A 160 -4.44 -3.15 -6.60
C TYR A 160 -3.63 -2.85 -7.88
N LEU A 161 -3.05 -1.65 -8.00
CA LEU A 161 -2.07 -1.29 -9.03
C LEU A 161 -0.63 -1.37 -8.50
N GLY A 162 -0.46 -1.64 -7.21
CA GLY A 162 0.81 -1.83 -6.51
C GLY A 162 1.00 -3.26 -6.03
N TYR A 163 1.07 -3.46 -4.71
CA TYR A 163 1.37 -4.76 -4.09
C TYR A 163 0.14 -5.50 -3.55
N GLY A 164 -1.07 -4.97 -3.77
CA GLY A 164 -2.33 -5.64 -3.44
C GLY A 164 -2.56 -5.88 -1.95
N GLU A 165 -3.32 -6.94 -1.66
CA GLU A 165 -3.66 -7.31 -0.28
C GLU A 165 -2.50 -7.91 0.51
N ARG A 166 -1.46 -8.41 -0.17
CA ARG A 166 -0.28 -9.03 0.47
C ARG A 166 0.73 -8.00 0.94
N GLY A 167 0.78 -6.82 0.29
CA GLY A 167 1.88 -5.87 0.51
C GLY A 167 3.22 -6.37 -0.02
N SER A 168 4.33 -5.81 0.48
CA SER A 168 5.69 -6.19 0.09
C SER A 168 6.64 -6.12 1.29
N GLY A 169 7.29 -7.24 1.58
CA GLY A 169 8.20 -7.36 2.72
C GLY A 169 7.54 -6.98 4.04
N GLN A 170 8.33 -6.41 4.94
CA GLN A 170 7.86 -5.89 6.24
C GLN A 170 7.48 -4.40 6.18
N GLN A 171 7.88 -3.70 5.11
CA GLN A 171 7.77 -2.24 5.01
C GLN A 171 6.45 -1.78 4.39
N ILE A 172 5.85 -2.59 3.51
CA ILE A 172 4.62 -2.21 2.81
C ILE A 172 3.49 -3.15 3.24
N PRO A 173 2.64 -2.72 4.18
CA PRO A 173 1.46 -3.49 4.58
C PRO A 173 0.53 -3.77 3.41
N GLY A 174 -0.24 -4.84 3.49
CA GLY A 174 -1.28 -5.12 2.50
C GLY A 174 -2.32 -4.01 2.42
N ASN A 175 -2.88 -3.81 1.25
CA ASN A 175 -3.87 -2.76 0.96
C ASN A 175 -3.34 -1.31 1.06
N SER A 176 -2.03 -1.09 1.11
CA SER A 176 -1.44 0.24 1.16
C SER A 176 -1.53 0.97 -0.17
N THR A 177 -1.97 2.22 -0.14
CA THR A 177 -1.76 3.18 -1.22
C THR A 177 -0.30 3.63 -1.20
N LEU A 178 0.33 3.65 -2.35
CA LEU A 178 1.72 4.05 -2.50
C LEU A 178 1.81 5.45 -3.06
N ILE A 179 2.62 6.28 -2.45
CA ILE A 179 2.92 7.63 -2.93
C ILE A 179 4.32 7.61 -3.50
N PHE A 180 4.45 8.04 -4.75
CA PHE A 180 5.75 8.19 -5.38
C PHE A 180 5.92 9.59 -5.94
N LYS A 181 7.07 10.18 -5.67
CA LYS A 181 7.60 11.28 -6.47
C LYS A 181 8.55 10.68 -7.48
N VAL A 182 8.30 10.89 -8.77
CA VAL A 182 9.07 10.28 -9.87
C VAL A 182 9.55 11.37 -10.81
N GLU A 183 10.81 11.30 -11.17
CA GLU A 183 11.45 12.14 -12.20
C GLU A 183 11.97 11.24 -13.32
N CYS A 184 11.40 11.38 -14.51
CA CYS A 184 11.80 10.62 -15.69
C CYS A 184 13.02 11.26 -16.34
N LEU A 185 14.19 10.66 -16.16
CA LEU A 185 15.44 11.22 -16.64
C LEU A 185 15.72 10.85 -18.09
N LYS A 186 15.44 9.59 -18.46
CA LYS A 186 15.74 9.10 -19.80
C LYS A 186 14.83 7.95 -20.20
N VAL A 187 14.39 7.97 -21.44
CA VAL A 187 13.59 6.91 -22.06
C VAL A 187 14.38 6.24 -23.18
N LYS A 188 14.66 4.95 -23.03
CA LYS A 188 15.30 4.12 -24.07
C LYS A 188 14.24 3.21 -24.68
N ASN A 189 13.74 3.59 -25.85
CA ASN A 189 12.81 2.79 -26.61
C ASN A 189 13.56 1.68 -27.33
N ASN A 190 13.40 0.43 -26.90
CA ASN A 190 13.93 -0.72 -27.62
C ASN A 190 13.03 -1.03 -28.81
N PRO A 191 13.61 -1.28 -30.02
CA PRO A 191 12.79 -1.71 -31.14
C PRO A 191 12.06 -3.00 -30.77
N ALA A 192 10.76 -3.04 -31.07
CA ALA A 192 9.96 -4.24 -30.83
C ALA A 192 10.64 -5.42 -31.50
N LYS A 193 10.94 -6.49 -30.75
CA LYS A 193 11.38 -7.76 -31.36
C LYS A 193 10.22 -8.24 -32.24
N LYS A 194 10.47 -8.21 -33.57
CA LYS A 194 9.57 -8.83 -34.55
C LYS A 194 9.47 -10.34 -34.32
#